data_7bf541869ba1bc19881b13def1ca8121
#
_entry.id   7bf541869ba1bc19881b13def1ca8121
#
_cell.length_a   1.000
_cell.length_b   1.000
_cell.length_c   1.000
_cell.angle_alpha   90.00
_cell.angle_beta   90.00
_cell.angle_gamma   90.00
#
_symmetry.space_group_name_H-M   'P 1'
#
loop_
_entity.id
_entity.type
_entity.pdbx_description
1 polymer ?
#
loop_
_entity_poly.entity_id
_entity_poly.type
_entity_poly.pdbx_seq_one_letter_code
_entity_poly.pdbx_strand_id
1 'polypeptide(L)'
;VAIANSLCCSRNTVSEVLKLAETHSLEWPIPETLTNRDIGHLFYPGRGNNEGRRLPDYEYVYNELAKPGVTLSLLWAEYCAKCEAEHTIPYQHSQFNDKYHAYAASKKATLRIKRKPGETMEVDWVGDTLKVYDAASCSDIPAYIFVAVLPCSLYGYAEAFPDMKSNHWIEAHIHAYSFFGGVTRILVPDNLKTGVIKNTRTELILNRSYHEMAEHYGTAIIPARPVKPKDKPNAEGTVKVLETWILAALRKRKFFTFQELNKAVHEKLEEFNAKPFQKKKGSRLSAFIEEEKDFLMPLPASPYETAVWSTATIQPDYLITVGDCRYSVPYEFIGKKVDIRTTENSIEIFYHNHRIASHVRKMHSAEPVYIPEHMPENHRRFLEYNTESFLDWGKNMGHSTLLVVKHFLYMHKVEQQGYKSCASLMKLADRYGTERLENACAKALSYTPSP
;
A
#
# COMPACT_ATOMS: atom_id res chain seq x y z
N VAL A 1 -16.48 4.46 -61.86
CA VAL A 1 -15.44 4.98 -60.95
C VAL A 1 -15.76 6.41 -60.55
N ALA A 2 -16.08 7.32 -61.45
CA ALA A 2 -16.38 8.72 -61.13
C ALA A 2 -17.53 8.86 -60.12
N ILE A 3 -18.63 8.15 -60.31
CA ILE A 3 -19.84 8.14 -59.42
C ILE A 3 -19.45 7.64 -58.02
N ALA A 4 -18.69 6.55 -57.93
CA ALA A 4 -18.25 5.98 -56.63
C ALA A 4 -17.40 6.98 -55.84
N ASN A 5 -16.53 7.70 -56.51
CA ASN A 5 -15.67 8.71 -55.89
C ASN A 5 -16.47 9.96 -55.44
N SER A 6 -17.41 10.42 -56.24
CA SER A 6 -18.26 11.60 -55.90
C SER A 6 -19.21 11.34 -54.75
N LEU A 7 -19.71 10.09 -54.62
CA LEU A 7 -20.66 9.70 -53.56
C LEU A 7 -20.00 9.00 -52.37
N CYS A 8 -18.64 8.92 -52.32
CA CYS A 8 -17.89 8.23 -51.27
C CYS A 8 -18.40 6.81 -50.97
N CYS A 9 -18.75 6.03 -52.02
CA CYS A 9 -19.25 4.67 -51.86
C CYS A 9 -18.42 3.67 -52.68
N SER A 10 -18.62 2.35 -52.46
CA SER A 10 -17.88 1.32 -53.16
C SER A 10 -18.31 1.21 -54.63
N ARG A 11 -17.41 0.83 -55.54
CA ARG A 11 -17.75 0.56 -56.94
C ARG A 11 -18.78 -0.54 -57.09
N ASN A 12 -18.76 -1.54 -56.19
CA ASN A 12 -19.69 -2.64 -56.18
C ASN A 12 -21.12 -2.16 -55.86
N THR A 13 -21.24 -1.22 -54.89
CA THR A 13 -22.53 -0.60 -54.57
C THR A 13 -23.13 0.14 -55.77
N VAL A 14 -22.30 0.91 -56.49
CA VAL A 14 -22.78 1.59 -57.71
C VAL A 14 -23.22 0.59 -58.79
N SER A 15 -22.43 -0.45 -59.02
CA SER A 15 -22.78 -1.50 -59.99
C SER A 15 -24.05 -2.26 -59.62
N GLU A 16 -24.25 -2.54 -58.34
CA GLU A 16 -25.45 -3.19 -57.82
C GLU A 16 -26.71 -2.33 -58.02
N VAL A 17 -26.63 -1.05 -57.69
CA VAL A 17 -27.72 -0.10 -57.86
C VAL A 17 -28.09 0.06 -59.33
N LEU A 18 -27.12 0.15 -60.25
CA LEU A 18 -27.35 0.24 -61.66
C LEU A 18 -28.01 -1.02 -62.21
N LYS A 19 -27.57 -2.21 -61.83
CA LYS A 19 -28.21 -3.48 -62.20
C LYS A 19 -29.66 -3.58 -61.69
N LEU A 20 -29.93 -3.14 -60.47
CA LEU A 20 -31.29 -3.11 -59.91
C LEU A 20 -32.18 -2.14 -60.69
N ALA A 21 -31.67 -0.97 -61.08
CA ALA A 21 -32.39 -0.01 -61.90
C ALA A 21 -32.75 -0.60 -63.28
N GLU A 22 -31.82 -1.30 -63.94
CA GLU A 22 -32.05 -2.02 -65.17
C GLU A 22 -33.11 -3.15 -65.00
N THR A 23 -32.95 -3.95 -63.94
CA THR A 23 -33.91 -5.07 -63.66
C THR A 23 -35.28 -4.59 -63.39
N HIS A 24 -35.47 -3.44 -62.78
CA HIS A 24 -36.79 -2.85 -62.51
C HIS A 24 -37.27 -1.87 -63.59
N SER A 25 -36.53 -1.79 -64.72
CA SER A 25 -36.85 -0.94 -65.89
C SER A 25 -37.08 0.54 -65.50
N LEU A 26 -36.27 1.04 -64.60
CA LEU A 26 -36.35 2.42 -64.08
C LEU A 26 -35.68 3.36 -65.11
N GLU A 27 -36.54 4.15 -65.85
CA GLU A 27 -36.05 5.10 -66.84
C GLU A 27 -35.58 6.43 -66.20
N TRP A 28 -34.61 7.06 -66.83
CA TRP A 28 -34.13 8.38 -66.42
C TRP A 28 -34.69 9.44 -67.41
N PRO A 29 -35.20 10.59 -66.88
CA PRO A 29 -35.29 11.01 -65.48
C PRO A 29 -36.36 10.24 -64.69
N ILE A 30 -36.05 10.03 -63.35
CA ILE A 30 -36.96 9.33 -62.47
C ILE A 30 -38.28 10.13 -62.37
N PRO A 31 -39.45 9.49 -62.54
CA PRO A 31 -40.75 10.15 -62.43
C PRO A 31 -40.89 10.81 -61.00
N GLU A 32 -41.42 12.04 -61.03
CA GLU A 32 -41.67 12.79 -59.78
C GLU A 32 -42.65 12.09 -58.82
N THR A 33 -43.38 11.11 -59.28
CA THR A 33 -44.29 10.27 -58.49
C THR A 33 -43.62 9.22 -57.65
N LEU A 34 -42.33 8.93 -57.94
CA LEU A 34 -41.53 7.95 -57.19
C LEU A 34 -40.62 8.66 -56.16
N THR A 35 -40.92 8.42 -54.90
CA THR A 35 -40.04 8.94 -53.82
C THR A 35 -38.80 8.07 -53.63
N ASN A 36 -37.76 8.62 -53.01
CA ASN A 36 -36.57 7.84 -52.63
C ASN A 36 -36.90 6.62 -51.75
N ARG A 37 -38.03 6.69 -51.04
CA ARG A 37 -38.55 5.58 -50.23
C ARG A 37 -39.08 4.45 -51.10
N ASP A 38 -39.86 4.80 -52.15
CA ASP A 38 -40.44 3.85 -53.09
C ASP A 38 -39.33 3.14 -53.90
N ILE A 39 -38.34 3.88 -54.31
CA ILE A 39 -37.16 3.32 -54.99
C ILE A 39 -36.37 2.37 -54.06
N GLY A 40 -36.22 2.76 -52.76
CA GLY A 40 -35.62 1.91 -51.77
C GLY A 40 -36.37 0.59 -51.55
N HIS A 41 -37.68 0.62 -51.53
CA HIS A 41 -38.54 -0.58 -51.45
C HIS A 41 -38.48 -1.42 -52.71
N LEU A 42 -38.41 -0.79 -53.87
CA LEU A 42 -38.31 -1.48 -55.18
C LEU A 42 -36.98 -2.23 -55.31
N PHE A 43 -35.88 -1.59 -54.93
CA PHE A 43 -34.53 -2.16 -55.04
C PHE A 43 -34.18 -3.16 -53.92
N TYR A 44 -34.77 -2.96 -52.76
CA TYR A 44 -34.47 -3.77 -51.57
C TYR A 44 -35.79 -4.13 -50.82
N PRO A 45 -36.63 -5.01 -51.37
CA PRO A 45 -37.94 -5.32 -50.84
C PRO A 45 -37.97 -5.98 -49.47
N GLY A 46 -36.82 -6.15 -48.81
CA GLY A 46 -36.69 -6.63 -47.43
C GLY A 46 -35.97 -5.66 -46.51
N ARG A 47 -35.45 -4.53 -47.01
CA ARG A 47 -34.76 -3.51 -46.23
C ARG A 47 -35.73 -2.38 -45.88
N GLY A 48 -36.38 -2.48 -44.72
CA GLY A 48 -37.16 -1.34 -44.23
C GLY A 48 -38.48 -1.60 -43.55
N ASN A 49 -38.96 -2.84 -43.50
CA ASN A 49 -40.20 -3.15 -42.76
C ASN A 49 -39.91 -3.16 -41.23
N ASN A 50 -39.75 -1.96 -40.66
CA ASN A 50 -39.98 -1.72 -39.24
C ASN A 50 -41.49 -1.49 -38.94
N GLU A 51 -42.35 -1.50 -39.97
CA GLU A 51 -43.79 -1.35 -39.80
C GLU A 51 -44.33 -2.62 -39.12
N GLY A 52 -44.89 -2.45 -37.93
CA GLY A 52 -45.41 -3.55 -37.10
C GLY A 52 -44.43 -4.12 -36.06
N ARG A 53 -43.18 -3.68 -36.02
CA ARG A 53 -42.27 -4.08 -34.96
C ARG A 53 -42.43 -3.17 -33.75
N ARG A 54 -42.66 -3.77 -32.58
CA ARG A 54 -42.71 -3.05 -31.31
C ARG A 54 -41.30 -2.67 -30.86
N LEU A 55 -41.08 -1.39 -30.57
CA LEU A 55 -39.82 -0.94 -29.94
C LEU A 55 -39.79 -1.43 -28.48
N PRO A 56 -38.69 -2.07 -28.06
CA PRO A 56 -38.52 -2.43 -26.66
C PRO A 56 -38.44 -1.17 -25.78
N ASP A 57 -38.96 -1.27 -24.57
CA ASP A 57 -38.73 -0.25 -23.53
C ASP A 57 -37.32 -0.41 -22.95
N TYR A 58 -36.36 0.30 -23.54
CA TYR A 58 -34.97 0.22 -23.12
C TYR A 58 -34.70 0.84 -21.75
N GLU A 59 -35.58 1.72 -21.27
CA GLU A 59 -35.49 2.27 -19.92
C GLU A 59 -35.83 1.20 -18.88
N TYR A 60 -36.92 0.45 -19.14
CA TYR A 60 -37.26 -0.72 -18.33
C TYR A 60 -36.12 -1.76 -18.34
N VAL A 61 -35.62 -2.13 -19.52
CA VAL A 61 -34.51 -3.08 -19.68
C VAL A 61 -33.27 -2.64 -18.91
N TYR A 62 -32.94 -1.35 -18.95
CA TYR A 62 -31.78 -0.78 -18.25
C TYR A 62 -31.91 -0.87 -16.72
N ASN A 63 -33.12 -0.58 -16.21
CA ASN A 63 -33.39 -0.63 -14.77
C ASN A 63 -33.47 -2.07 -14.25
N GLU A 64 -34.07 -3.00 -15.02
CA GLU A 64 -34.15 -4.42 -14.62
C GLU A 64 -32.78 -5.11 -14.61
N LEU A 65 -31.89 -4.81 -15.57
CA LEU A 65 -30.55 -5.35 -15.61
C LEU A 65 -29.67 -4.97 -14.38
N ALA A 66 -30.07 -3.95 -13.62
CA ALA A 66 -29.41 -3.60 -12.36
C ALA A 66 -29.75 -4.58 -11.22
N LYS A 67 -30.74 -5.44 -11.38
CA LYS A 67 -31.16 -6.42 -10.38
C LYS A 67 -30.32 -7.70 -10.47
N PRO A 68 -29.97 -8.32 -9.34
CA PRO A 68 -29.21 -9.57 -9.33
C PRO A 68 -29.93 -10.70 -10.08
N GLY A 69 -29.21 -11.40 -10.95
CA GLY A 69 -29.76 -12.56 -11.68
C GLY A 69 -30.52 -12.24 -12.95
N VAL A 70 -30.80 -10.96 -13.26
CA VAL A 70 -31.46 -10.56 -14.50
C VAL A 70 -30.47 -10.48 -15.64
N THR A 71 -30.78 -11.09 -16.78
CA THR A 71 -29.93 -11.11 -17.97
C THR A 71 -30.65 -10.50 -19.18
N LEU A 72 -29.87 -9.99 -20.16
CA LEU A 72 -30.45 -9.48 -21.41
C LEU A 72 -31.26 -10.53 -22.18
N SER A 73 -30.86 -11.79 -22.10
CA SER A 73 -31.58 -12.91 -22.73
C SER A 73 -32.95 -13.14 -22.08
N LEU A 74 -33.05 -13.02 -20.75
CA LEU A 74 -34.31 -13.10 -20.02
C LEU A 74 -35.23 -11.95 -20.42
N LEU A 75 -34.72 -10.72 -20.42
CA LEU A 75 -35.52 -9.54 -20.80
C LEU A 75 -35.94 -9.53 -22.25
N TRP A 76 -35.13 -10.11 -23.15
CA TRP A 76 -35.53 -10.33 -24.53
C TRP A 76 -36.67 -11.37 -24.64
N ALA A 77 -36.64 -12.46 -23.88
CA ALA A 77 -37.71 -13.44 -23.83
C ALA A 77 -39.03 -12.82 -23.32
N GLU A 78 -38.97 -12.01 -22.26
CA GLU A 78 -40.12 -11.26 -21.74
C GLU A 78 -40.68 -10.26 -22.76
N TYR A 79 -39.80 -9.58 -23.49
CA TYR A 79 -40.17 -8.68 -24.58
C TYR A 79 -40.85 -9.44 -25.71
N CYS A 80 -40.37 -10.63 -26.13
CA CYS A 80 -41.00 -11.47 -27.14
C CYS A 80 -42.38 -11.91 -26.71
N ALA A 81 -42.58 -12.36 -25.48
CA ALA A 81 -43.89 -12.75 -24.93
C ALA A 81 -44.89 -11.58 -24.93
N LYS A 82 -44.44 -10.35 -24.61
CA LYS A 82 -45.27 -9.15 -24.73
C LYS A 82 -45.67 -8.84 -26.17
N CYS A 83 -44.73 -8.97 -27.12
CA CYS A 83 -45.02 -8.78 -28.53
C CYS A 83 -46.05 -9.79 -29.06
N GLU A 84 -45.95 -11.04 -28.62
CA GLU A 84 -46.88 -12.12 -28.97
C GLU A 84 -48.29 -11.82 -28.45
N ALA A 85 -48.40 -11.40 -27.18
CA ALA A 85 -49.66 -11.01 -26.56
C ALA A 85 -50.34 -9.81 -27.25
N GLU A 86 -49.57 -8.90 -27.85
CA GLU A 86 -50.05 -7.71 -28.55
C GLU A 86 -50.11 -7.87 -30.08
N HIS A 87 -49.87 -9.08 -30.59
CA HIS A 87 -49.83 -9.40 -32.01
C HIS A 87 -48.88 -8.51 -32.83
N THR A 88 -47.71 -8.14 -32.22
CA THR A 88 -46.65 -7.34 -32.83
C THR A 88 -45.41 -8.17 -33.14
N ILE A 89 -44.56 -7.71 -34.06
CA ILE A 89 -43.35 -8.44 -34.45
C ILE A 89 -42.17 -8.02 -33.54
N PRO A 90 -41.53 -8.97 -32.80
CA PRO A 90 -40.38 -8.65 -31.99
C PRO A 90 -39.11 -8.44 -32.82
N TYR A 91 -38.15 -7.65 -32.28
CA TYR A 91 -36.80 -7.64 -32.79
C TYR A 91 -36.08 -8.96 -32.44
N GLN A 92 -35.21 -9.42 -33.35
CA GLN A 92 -34.38 -10.58 -33.07
C GLN A 92 -33.38 -10.27 -31.94
N HIS A 93 -32.90 -11.29 -31.24
CA HIS A 93 -32.01 -11.18 -30.07
C HIS A 93 -30.80 -10.29 -30.33
N SER A 94 -30.12 -10.44 -31.49
CA SER A 94 -28.96 -9.60 -31.84
C SER A 94 -29.35 -8.12 -31.99
N GLN A 95 -30.45 -7.84 -32.71
CA GLN A 95 -30.93 -6.47 -32.92
C GLN A 95 -31.39 -5.81 -31.59
N PHE A 96 -32.04 -6.59 -30.72
CA PHE A 96 -32.44 -6.13 -29.38
C PHE A 96 -31.23 -5.73 -28.57
N ASN A 97 -30.20 -6.56 -28.54
CA ASN A 97 -28.95 -6.30 -27.85
C ASN A 97 -28.21 -5.09 -28.41
N ASP A 98 -28.04 -4.98 -29.73
CA ASP A 98 -27.38 -3.85 -30.38
C ASP A 98 -28.05 -2.52 -30.06
N LYS A 99 -29.38 -2.49 -30.17
CA LYS A 99 -30.18 -1.30 -29.85
C LYS A 99 -30.12 -0.96 -28.36
N TYR A 100 -30.16 -1.99 -27.48
CA TYR A 100 -29.96 -1.78 -26.04
C TYR A 100 -28.56 -1.21 -25.74
N HIS A 101 -27.50 -1.73 -26.36
CA HIS A 101 -26.16 -1.20 -26.18
C HIS A 101 -26.04 0.26 -26.65
N ALA A 102 -26.69 0.61 -27.76
CA ALA A 102 -26.76 1.99 -28.23
C ALA A 102 -27.47 2.92 -27.21
N TYR A 103 -28.64 2.46 -26.68
CA TYR A 103 -29.38 3.16 -25.63
C TYR A 103 -28.54 3.31 -24.36
N ALA A 104 -27.96 2.23 -23.87
CA ALA A 104 -27.12 2.23 -22.67
C ALA A 104 -25.87 3.12 -22.83
N ALA A 105 -25.28 3.19 -24.02
CA ALA A 105 -24.19 4.09 -24.33
C ALA A 105 -24.61 5.58 -24.23
N SER A 106 -25.84 5.91 -24.66
CA SER A 106 -26.35 7.29 -24.53
C SER A 106 -26.62 7.71 -23.08
N LYS A 107 -26.98 6.74 -22.20
CA LYS A 107 -27.19 6.99 -20.75
C LYS A 107 -25.86 7.02 -19.94
N LYS A 108 -24.77 6.49 -20.51
CA LYS A 108 -23.43 6.51 -19.90
C LYS A 108 -22.70 7.85 -20.17
N ALA A 109 -23.36 8.97 -19.88
CA ALA A 109 -22.67 10.24 -19.88
C ALA A 109 -21.63 10.23 -18.74
N THR A 110 -20.35 10.19 -19.09
CA THR A 110 -19.24 10.29 -18.13
C THR A 110 -18.72 11.72 -18.14
N LEU A 111 -18.79 12.38 -16.97
CA LEU A 111 -18.18 13.67 -16.77
C LEU A 111 -16.65 13.49 -16.78
N ARG A 112 -15.95 14.17 -17.67
CA ARG A 112 -14.49 14.25 -17.60
C ARG A 112 -14.09 15.13 -16.40
N ILE A 113 -13.70 14.48 -15.31
CA ILE A 113 -13.15 15.18 -14.14
C ILE A 113 -11.78 15.69 -14.54
N LYS A 114 -11.59 17.01 -14.52
CA LYS A 114 -10.25 17.60 -14.64
C LYS A 114 -9.50 17.29 -13.34
N ARG A 115 -8.39 16.55 -13.45
CA ARG A 115 -7.51 16.29 -12.32
C ARG A 115 -6.59 17.49 -12.12
N LYS A 116 -6.36 17.87 -10.87
CA LYS A 116 -5.41 18.93 -10.54
C LYS A 116 -4.00 18.33 -10.50
N PRO A 117 -3.01 19.04 -11.04
CA PRO A 117 -1.63 18.57 -11.01
C PRO A 117 -1.11 18.48 -9.58
N GLY A 118 -0.33 17.42 -9.29
CA GLY A 118 0.29 17.18 -7.99
C GLY A 118 -0.68 16.91 -6.82
N GLU A 119 -1.99 16.80 -7.08
CA GLU A 119 -2.99 16.61 -6.02
C GLU A 119 -3.07 15.16 -5.58
N THR A 120 -3.06 14.22 -6.51
CA THR A 120 -3.43 12.82 -6.22
C THR A 120 -2.43 11.84 -6.81
N MET A 121 -2.07 10.81 -6.05
CA MET A 121 -1.41 9.60 -6.53
C MET A 121 -2.34 8.42 -6.32
N GLU A 122 -2.61 7.64 -7.35
CA GLU A 122 -3.40 6.42 -7.27
C GLU A 122 -2.48 5.22 -7.30
N VAL A 123 -2.68 4.26 -6.39
CA VAL A 123 -1.80 3.10 -6.20
C VAL A 123 -2.61 1.81 -6.14
N ASP A 124 -2.00 0.74 -6.65
CA ASP A 124 -2.60 -0.59 -6.64
C ASP A 124 -1.53 -1.69 -6.75
N TRP A 125 -1.91 -2.93 -6.37
CA TRP A 125 -1.21 -4.13 -6.77
C TRP A 125 -1.83 -4.69 -8.04
N VAL A 126 -0.97 -5.06 -8.98
CA VAL A 126 -1.39 -5.76 -10.19
C VAL A 126 -1.92 -7.15 -9.83
N GLY A 127 -3.07 -7.53 -10.42
CA GLY A 127 -3.71 -8.81 -10.11
C GLY A 127 -2.91 -10.03 -10.57
N ASP A 128 -2.22 -9.94 -11.71
CA ASP A 128 -1.35 -10.99 -12.22
C ASP A 128 0.08 -10.84 -11.72
N THR A 129 0.82 -11.95 -11.60
CA THR A 129 2.20 -11.97 -11.10
C THR A 129 3.18 -12.36 -12.19
N LEU A 130 4.41 -11.83 -12.13
CA LEU A 130 5.57 -12.37 -12.80
C LEU A 130 6.25 -13.43 -11.93
N LYS A 131 7.31 -14.06 -12.44
CA LYS A 131 8.01 -15.13 -11.74
C LYS A 131 9.51 -14.86 -11.73
N VAL A 132 10.12 -15.12 -10.57
CA VAL A 132 11.58 -15.15 -10.40
C VAL A 132 11.96 -16.59 -10.06
N TYR A 133 12.89 -17.17 -10.80
CA TYR A 133 13.37 -18.52 -10.53
C TYR A 133 14.42 -18.49 -9.43
N ASP A 134 14.14 -19.16 -8.34
CA ASP A 134 15.10 -19.33 -7.24
C ASP A 134 15.91 -20.62 -7.45
N ALA A 135 17.20 -20.45 -7.68
CA ALA A 135 18.11 -21.57 -7.89
C ALA A 135 18.32 -22.44 -6.63
N ALA A 136 18.15 -21.88 -5.43
CA ALA A 136 18.33 -22.60 -4.17
C ALA A 136 17.19 -23.58 -3.89
N SER A 137 15.94 -23.15 -4.13
CA SER A 137 14.76 -23.99 -3.97
C SER A 137 14.33 -24.72 -5.24
N CYS A 138 14.99 -24.45 -6.37
CA CYS A 138 14.63 -24.94 -7.71
C CYS A 138 13.15 -24.68 -8.08
N SER A 139 12.59 -23.54 -7.64
CA SER A 139 11.18 -23.19 -7.81
C SER A 139 10.98 -21.76 -8.29
N ASP A 140 9.81 -21.52 -8.90
CA ASP A 140 9.39 -20.18 -9.28
C ASP A 140 8.80 -19.46 -8.07
N ILE A 141 9.34 -18.30 -7.70
CA ILE A 141 8.80 -17.40 -6.69
C ILE A 141 7.90 -16.37 -7.40
N PRO A 142 6.64 -16.18 -6.95
CA PRO A 142 5.78 -15.14 -7.53
C PRO A 142 6.34 -13.74 -7.21
N ALA A 143 6.31 -12.86 -8.20
CA ALA A 143 6.68 -11.46 -8.07
C ALA A 143 5.44 -10.59 -8.29
N TYR A 144 5.07 -9.85 -7.26
CA TYR A 144 3.91 -8.96 -7.24
C TYR A 144 4.34 -7.58 -7.72
N ILE A 145 3.58 -7.01 -8.64
CA ILE A 145 3.91 -5.69 -9.21
C ILE A 145 3.07 -4.61 -8.51
N PHE A 146 3.75 -3.68 -7.88
CA PHE A 146 3.15 -2.45 -7.39
C PHE A 146 3.12 -1.42 -8.53
N VAL A 147 2.03 -0.66 -8.60
CA VAL A 147 1.83 0.41 -9.59
C VAL A 147 1.36 1.67 -8.90
N ALA A 148 1.97 2.80 -9.25
CA ALA A 148 1.54 4.12 -8.86
C ALA A 148 1.37 5.01 -10.11
N VAL A 149 0.30 5.80 -10.15
CA VAL A 149 0.00 6.67 -11.28
C VAL A 149 -0.39 8.06 -10.77
N LEU A 150 0.13 9.09 -11.42
CA LEU A 150 -0.31 10.47 -11.26
C LEU A 150 -1.43 10.76 -12.27
N PRO A 151 -2.70 10.93 -11.84
CA PRO A 151 -3.84 10.94 -12.76
C PRO A 151 -3.91 12.16 -13.70
N CYS A 152 -3.16 13.23 -13.45
CA CYS A 152 -3.13 14.43 -14.30
C CYS A 152 -2.29 14.19 -15.57
N SER A 153 -1.02 13.83 -15.43
CA SER A 153 -0.10 13.51 -16.51
C SER A 153 -0.25 12.09 -17.05
N LEU A 154 -0.83 11.18 -16.27
CA LEU A 154 -0.84 9.72 -16.45
C LEU A 154 0.57 9.11 -16.35
N TYR A 155 1.51 9.83 -15.72
CA TYR A 155 2.87 9.37 -15.47
C TYR A 155 2.85 8.26 -14.44
N GLY A 156 3.46 7.12 -14.79
CA GLY A 156 3.36 5.91 -13.98
C GLY A 156 4.70 5.48 -13.40
N TYR A 157 4.61 4.76 -12.27
CA TYR A 157 5.68 4.04 -11.61
C TYR A 157 5.29 2.58 -11.44
N ALA A 158 6.23 1.65 -11.52
CA ALA A 158 6.02 0.24 -11.24
C ALA A 158 7.28 -0.42 -10.69
N GLU A 159 7.10 -1.37 -9.76
CA GLU A 159 8.18 -2.13 -9.13
C GLU A 159 7.67 -3.50 -8.68
N ALA A 160 8.54 -4.52 -8.72
CA ALA A 160 8.25 -5.90 -8.34
C ALA A 160 8.72 -6.21 -6.93
N PHE A 161 7.86 -6.88 -6.14
CA PHE A 161 8.12 -7.29 -4.77
C PHE A 161 7.84 -8.78 -4.55
N PRO A 162 8.47 -9.42 -3.55
CA PRO A 162 8.28 -10.85 -3.27
C PRO A 162 6.92 -11.17 -2.62
N ASP A 163 6.28 -10.20 -2.00
CA ASP A 163 4.95 -10.33 -1.40
C ASP A 163 4.24 -8.97 -1.31
N MET A 164 2.95 -9.00 -0.94
CA MET A 164 2.11 -7.80 -0.75
C MET A 164 1.98 -7.41 0.73
N LYS A 165 2.94 -7.75 1.59
CA LYS A 165 2.89 -7.40 3.02
C LYS A 165 3.06 -5.90 3.24
N SER A 166 2.70 -5.46 4.46
CA SER A 166 2.67 -4.04 4.83
C SER A 166 4.03 -3.33 4.68
N ASN A 167 5.14 -4.01 4.96
CA ASN A 167 6.48 -3.45 4.77
C ASN A 167 6.77 -3.15 3.29
N HIS A 168 6.55 -4.11 2.38
CA HIS A 168 6.75 -3.89 0.95
C HIS A 168 5.74 -2.89 0.37
N TRP A 169 4.51 -2.85 0.92
CA TRP A 169 3.54 -1.82 0.57
C TRP A 169 4.06 -0.41 0.87
N ILE A 170 4.60 -0.21 2.07
CA ILE A 170 5.17 1.08 2.50
C ILE A 170 6.42 1.41 1.69
N GLU A 171 7.33 0.44 1.51
CA GLU A 171 8.56 0.59 0.72
C GLU A 171 8.26 1.02 -0.72
N ALA A 172 7.27 0.40 -1.36
CA ALA A 172 6.83 0.75 -2.70
C ALA A 172 6.38 2.22 -2.82
N HIS A 173 5.71 2.77 -1.79
CA HIS A 173 5.32 4.19 -1.77
C HIS A 173 6.54 5.10 -1.60
N ILE A 174 7.49 4.73 -0.75
CA ILE A 174 8.74 5.48 -0.55
C ILE A 174 9.50 5.58 -1.89
N HIS A 175 9.63 4.45 -2.59
CA HIS A 175 10.30 4.39 -3.89
C HIS A 175 9.53 5.18 -4.97
N ALA A 176 8.19 5.10 -4.97
CA ALA A 176 7.37 5.88 -5.90
C ALA A 176 7.53 7.39 -5.70
N TYR A 177 7.51 7.89 -4.46
CA TYR A 177 7.76 9.31 -4.18
C TYR A 177 9.16 9.75 -4.59
N SER A 178 10.17 8.91 -4.34
CA SER A 178 11.55 9.17 -4.80
C SER A 178 11.64 9.22 -6.32
N PHE A 179 10.96 8.33 -7.04
CA PHE A 179 10.89 8.29 -8.49
C PHE A 179 10.21 9.53 -9.07
N PHE A 180 9.09 9.97 -8.49
CA PHE A 180 8.39 11.18 -8.92
C PHE A 180 9.14 12.47 -8.53
N GLY A 181 10.08 12.38 -7.60
CA GLY A 181 10.83 13.52 -7.09
C GLY A 181 9.99 14.47 -6.22
N GLY A 182 8.88 13.99 -5.66
CA GLY A 182 7.99 14.76 -4.82
C GLY A 182 6.79 13.96 -4.33
N VAL A 183 5.95 14.60 -3.52
CA VAL A 183 4.82 13.98 -2.82
C VAL A 183 3.50 14.60 -3.26
N THR A 184 2.48 13.79 -3.47
CA THR A 184 1.12 14.28 -3.74
C THR A 184 0.37 14.56 -2.44
N ARG A 185 -0.59 15.49 -2.48
CA ARG A 185 -1.40 15.84 -1.31
C ARG A 185 -2.32 14.71 -0.86
N ILE A 186 -2.78 13.90 -1.81
CA ILE A 186 -3.73 12.81 -1.58
C ILE A 186 -3.15 11.53 -2.17
N LEU A 187 -3.17 10.49 -1.36
CA LEU A 187 -2.84 9.13 -1.74
C LEU A 187 -4.12 8.29 -1.78
N VAL A 188 -4.41 7.70 -2.93
CA VAL A 188 -5.62 6.91 -3.16
C VAL A 188 -5.26 5.43 -3.36
N PRO A 189 -5.15 4.64 -2.29
CA PRO A 189 -5.03 3.19 -2.40
C PRO A 189 -6.36 2.56 -2.77
N ASP A 190 -6.31 1.32 -3.28
CA ASP A 190 -7.48 0.44 -3.22
C ASP A 190 -7.70 -0.04 -1.78
N ASN A 191 -8.87 -0.65 -1.50
CA ASN A 191 -9.24 -1.15 -0.16
C ASN A 191 -8.44 -2.41 0.24
N LEU A 192 -7.13 -2.37 0.13
CA LEU A 192 -6.24 -3.46 0.47
C LEU A 192 -6.08 -3.56 1.99
N LYS A 193 -6.28 -4.76 2.57
CA LYS A 193 -6.16 -5.01 4.01
C LYS A 193 -4.76 -4.67 4.59
N THR A 194 -3.74 -4.67 3.77
CA THR A 194 -2.36 -4.31 4.17
C THR A 194 -2.21 -2.83 4.53
N GLY A 195 -2.97 -1.96 3.88
CA GLY A 195 -2.97 -0.52 4.18
C GLY A 195 -4.21 -0.06 4.95
N VAL A 196 -5.38 -0.64 4.65
CA VAL A 196 -6.68 -0.22 5.18
C VAL A 196 -7.31 -1.34 5.97
N ILE A 197 -7.40 -1.20 7.30
CA ILE A 197 -8.01 -2.20 8.19
C ILE A 197 -9.54 -2.16 8.07
N LYS A 198 -10.11 -0.94 8.00
CA LYS A 198 -11.54 -0.73 7.91
C LYS A 198 -11.83 0.53 7.09
N ASN A 199 -12.75 0.41 6.13
CA ASN A 199 -13.22 1.54 5.33
C ASN A 199 -14.75 1.46 5.22
N THR A 200 -15.44 2.31 5.96
CA THR A 200 -16.91 2.45 5.93
C THR A 200 -17.28 3.90 5.66
N ARG A 201 -18.57 4.22 5.51
CA ARG A 201 -19.01 5.61 5.32
C ARG A 201 -18.66 6.55 6.48
N THR A 202 -18.49 5.98 7.69
CA THR A 202 -18.32 6.73 8.94
C THR A 202 -16.98 6.54 9.59
N GLU A 203 -16.19 5.54 9.17
CA GLU A 203 -14.95 5.18 9.87
C GLU A 203 -13.91 4.66 8.89
N LEU A 204 -12.71 5.22 8.95
CA LEU A 204 -11.50 4.80 8.25
C LEU A 204 -10.43 4.42 9.28
N ILE A 205 -10.02 3.15 9.30
CA ILE A 205 -8.92 2.67 10.14
C ILE A 205 -7.80 2.21 9.21
N LEU A 206 -6.67 2.89 9.30
CA LEU A 206 -5.45 2.57 8.56
C LEU A 206 -4.52 1.68 9.40
N ASN A 207 -3.65 0.93 8.75
CA ASN A 207 -2.51 0.32 9.40
C ASN A 207 -1.63 1.42 10.01
N ARG A 208 -1.19 1.26 11.26
CA ARG A 208 -0.44 2.29 12.01
C ARG A 208 0.83 2.74 11.28
N SER A 209 1.62 1.81 10.78
CA SER A 209 2.85 2.14 10.03
C SER A 209 2.55 2.86 8.71
N TYR A 210 1.43 2.53 8.06
CA TYR A 210 1.01 3.22 6.84
C TYR A 210 0.53 4.66 7.12
N HIS A 211 -0.15 4.86 8.26
CA HIS A 211 -0.53 6.19 8.72
C HIS A 211 0.69 7.05 9.05
N GLU A 212 1.68 6.49 9.79
CA GLU A 212 2.95 7.17 10.08
C GLU A 212 3.73 7.57 8.82
N MET A 213 3.77 6.69 7.82
CA MET A 213 4.36 7.00 6.52
C MET A 213 3.66 8.19 5.88
N ALA A 214 2.32 8.22 5.88
CA ALA A 214 1.56 9.32 5.32
C ALA A 214 1.80 10.64 6.07
N GLU A 215 1.88 10.61 7.40
CA GLU A 215 2.22 11.79 8.23
C GLU A 215 3.64 12.29 7.92
N HIS A 216 4.61 11.36 7.80
CA HIS A 216 6.00 11.71 7.47
C HIS A 216 6.13 12.43 6.12
N TYR A 217 5.37 11.99 5.12
CA TYR A 217 5.35 12.62 3.79
C TYR A 217 4.35 13.80 3.68
N GLY A 218 3.51 14.04 4.69
CA GLY A 218 2.50 15.09 4.66
C GLY A 218 1.37 14.85 3.67
N THR A 219 1.07 13.58 3.33
CA THR A 219 0.01 13.17 2.41
C THR A 219 -1.21 12.64 3.15
N ALA A 220 -2.41 12.89 2.62
CA ALA A 220 -3.65 12.35 3.18
C ALA A 220 -4.05 11.05 2.44
N ILE A 221 -4.26 9.96 3.19
CA ILE A 221 -4.75 8.70 2.62
C ILE A 221 -6.26 8.75 2.51
N ILE A 222 -6.79 8.70 1.28
CA ILE A 222 -8.22 8.65 0.98
C ILE A 222 -8.49 7.41 0.11
N PRO A 223 -8.82 6.26 0.69
CA PRO A 223 -9.10 5.05 -0.07
C PRO A 223 -10.28 5.22 -1.02
N ALA A 224 -10.24 4.51 -2.14
CA ALA A 224 -11.37 4.44 -3.06
C ALA A 224 -12.63 3.93 -2.36
N ARG A 225 -13.80 4.49 -2.72
CA ARG A 225 -15.06 4.09 -2.11
C ARG A 225 -15.42 2.64 -2.46
N PRO A 226 -15.81 1.80 -1.47
CA PRO A 226 -16.29 0.46 -1.76
C PRO A 226 -17.47 0.48 -2.73
N VAL A 227 -17.50 -0.48 -3.68
CA VAL A 227 -18.64 -0.73 -4.59
C VAL A 227 -18.95 0.40 -5.61
N LYS A 228 -18.06 1.38 -5.85
CA LYS A 228 -18.24 2.38 -6.90
C LYS A 228 -17.02 2.42 -7.84
N PRO A 229 -16.92 1.49 -8.80
CA PRO A 229 -15.80 1.46 -9.78
C PRO A 229 -15.70 2.73 -10.63
N LYS A 230 -16.75 3.55 -10.67
CA LYS A 230 -16.77 4.81 -11.44
C LYS A 230 -15.99 5.98 -10.81
N ASP A 231 -15.47 5.83 -9.59
CA ASP A 231 -14.70 6.89 -8.93
C ASP A 231 -13.25 7.00 -9.49
N LYS A 232 -12.75 5.95 -10.17
CA LYS A 232 -11.41 5.88 -10.78
C LYS A 232 -11.40 5.68 -12.31
N PRO A 233 -12.26 6.32 -13.13
CA PRO A 233 -12.44 5.92 -14.55
C PRO A 233 -11.20 6.10 -15.43
N ASN A 234 -10.27 6.99 -15.07
CA ASN A 234 -9.06 7.25 -15.86
C ASN A 234 -7.83 6.50 -15.34
N ALA A 235 -7.73 6.29 -14.04
CA ALA A 235 -6.60 5.60 -13.45
C ALA A 235 -6.73 4.08 -13.57
N GLU A 236 -7.92 3.51 -13.36
CA GLU A 236 -8.16 2.08 -13.66
C GLU A 236 -7.77 1.77 -15.12
N GLY A 237 -8.11 2.67 -16.06
CA GLY A 237 -7.67 2.55 -17.45
C GLY A 237 -6.16 2.62 -17.60
N THR A 238 -5.48 3.53 -16.89
CA THR A 238 -4.02 3.71 -17.00
C THR A 238 -3.27 2.65 -16.23
N VAL A 239 -3.69 2.29 -15.02
CA VAL A 239 -3.14 1.17 -14.24
C VAL A 239 -3.24 -0.11 -15.05
N LYS A 240 -4.40 -0.42 -15.61
CA LYS A 240 -4.63 -1.62 -16.45
C LYS A 240 -3.79 -1.61 -17.73
N VAL A 241 -3.60 -0.46 -18.37
CA VAL A 241 -2.74 -0.33 -19.56
C VAL A 241 -1.27 -0.52 -19.18
N LEU A 242 -0.82 0.05 -18.07
CA LEU A 242 0.54 -0.12 -17.54
C LEU A 242 0.80 -1.59 -17.15
N GLU A 243 -0.13 -2.20 -16.44
CA GLU A 243 -0.15 -3.62 -16.10
C GLU A 243 0.04 -4.49 -17.36
N THR A 244 -0.85 -4.32 -18.33
CA THR A 244 -0.80 -5.08 -19.58
C THR A 244 0.52 -4.84 -20.34
N TRP A 245 1.02 -3.59 -20.34
CA TRP A 245 2.27 -3.24 -21.00
C TRP A 245 3.47 -3.94 -20.39
N ILE A 246 3.59 -3.94 -19.07
CA ILE A 246 4.71 -4.56 -18.34
C ILE A 246 4.60 -6.09 -18.38
N LEU A 247 3.47 -6.64 -17.94
CA LEU A 247 3.30 -8.10 -17.83
C LEU A 247 3.36 -8.79 -19.18
N ALA A 248 2.68 -8.25 -20.20
CA ALA A 248 2.68 -8.84 -21.53
C ALA A 248 4.07 -8.80 -22.19
N ALA A 249 4.83 -7.71 -21.99
CA ALA A 249 6.18 -7.60 -22.53
C ALA A 249 7.17 -8.57 -21.86
N LEU A 250 7.06 -8.79 -20.56
CA LEU A 250 8.00 -9.58 -19.77
C LEU A 250 7.58 -11.06 -19.60
N ARG A 251 6.37 -11.46 -20.00
CA ARG A 251 5.78 -12.80 -19.75
C ARG A 251 6.61 -14.00 -20.22
N LYS A 252 7.46 -13.81 -21.22
CA LYS A 252 8.32 -14.89 -21.79
C LYS A 252 9.76 -14.85 -21.29
N ARG A 253 10.11 -13.81 -20.54
CA ARG A 253 11.47 -13.61 -20.03
C ARG A 253 11.62 -14.34 -18.71
N LYS A 254 12.75 -15.03 -18.50
CA LYS A 254 13.10 -15.67 -17.23
C LYS A 254 14.00 -14.73 -16.43
N PHE A 255 13.76 -14.64 -15.13
CA PHE A 255 14.50 -13.80 -14.19
C PHE A 255 14.99 -14.68 -13.04
N PHE A 256 16.21 -14.44 -12.58
CA PHE A 256 16.85 -15.19 -11.51
C PHE A 256 16.98 -14.36 -10.21
N THR A 257 16.76 -13.05 -10.28
CA THR A 257 16.76 -12.17 -9.12
C THR A 257 15.67 -11.09 -9.27
N PHE A 258 15.19 -10.58 -8.13
CA PHE A 258 14.28 -9.42 -8.12
C PHE A 258 14.94 -8.18 -8.70
N GLN A 259 16.25 -8.02 -8.51
CA GLN A 259 17.00 -6.89 -9.09
C GLN A 259 16.98 -6.92 -10.63
N GLU A 260 17.20 -8.10 -11.22
CA GLU A 260 17.11 -8.27 -12.68
C GLU A 260 15.71 -7.99 -13.21
N LEU A 261 14.68 -8.50 -12.49
CA LEU A 261 13.29 -8.25 -12.82
C LEU A 261 12.96 -6.75 -12.74
N ASN A 262 13.32 -6.08 -11.65
CA ASN A 262 13.04 -4.66 -11.45
C ASN A 262 13.75 -3.79 -12.51
N LYS A 263 14.98 -4.13 -12.90
CA LYS A 263 15.64 -3.46 -14.02
C LYS A 263 14.83 -3.56 -15.31
N ALA A 264 14.30 -4.76 -15.62
CA ALA A 264 13.49 -4.96 -16.82
C ALA A 264 12.12 -4.26 -16.72
N VAL A 265 11.51 -4.20 -15.52
CA VAL A 265 10.29 -3.43 -15.26
C VAL A 265 10.53 -1.95 -15.49
N HIS A 266 11.65 -1.39 -14.99
CA HIS A 266 12.02 0.01 -15.19
C HIS A 266 12.25 0.35 -16.66
N GLU A 267 12.96 -0.49 -17.43
CA GLU A 267 13.15 -0.31 -18.87
C GLU A 267 11.79 -0.21 -19.59
N LYS A 268 10.83 -1.09 -19.27
CA LYS A 268 9.49 -1.06 -19.85
C LYS A 268 8.63 0.11 -19.37
N LEU A 269 8.83 0.55 -18.15
CA LEU A 269 8.18 1.73 -17.57
C LEU A 269 8.66 3.02 -18.28
N GLU A 270 9.95 3.16 -18.55
CA GLU A 270 10.51 4.29 -19.32
C GLU A 270 9.93 4.34 -20.74
N GLU A 271 9.90 3.19 -21.45
CA GLU A 271 9.27 3.08 -22.76
C GLU A 271 7.78 3.51 -22.69
N PHE A 272 7.05 3.06 -21.68
CA PHE A 272 5.64 3.41 -21.47
C PHE A 272 5.44 4.91 -21.24
N ASN A 273 6.24 5.50 -20.37
CA ASN A 273 6.16 6.92 -20.03
C ASN A 273 6.60 7.85 -21.17
N ALA A 274 7.57 7.41 -21.97
CA ALA A 274 8.04 8.15 -23.16
C ALA A 274 7.12 8.02 -24.38
N LYS A 275 6.26 6.99 -24.41
CA LYS A 275 5.38 6.73 -25.55
C LYS A 275 4.43 7.89 -25.82
N PRO A 276 4.34 8.41 -27.08
CA PRO A 276 3.42 9.47 -27.43
C PRO A 276 1.95 9.11 -27.17
N PHE A 277 1.17 10.09 -26.74
CA PHE A 277 -0.28 9.92 -26.60
C PHE A 277 -0.93 9.72 -27.98
N GLN A 278 -2.00 8.91 -28.03
CA GLN A 278 -2.77 8.71 -29.27
C GLN A 278 -3.68 9.88 -29.63
N LYS A 279 -4.20 10.63 -28.63
CA LYS A 279 -5.27 11.63 -28.80
C LYS A 279 -4.84 13.06 -28.41
N LYS A 280 -3.66 13.26 -27.86
CA LYS A 280 -3.10 14.57 -27.50
C LYS A 280 -1.60 14.62 -27.87
N LYS A 281 -1.05 15.83 -28.00
CA LYS A 281 0.40 16.01 -28.23
C LYS A 281 1.19 15.63 -26.97
N GLY A 282 2.45 15.21 -27.16
CA GLY A 282 3.35 14.86 -26.08
C GLY A 282 3.25 13.42 -25.61
N SER A 283 3.91 13.12 -24.52
CA SER A 283 3.96 11.84 -23.83
C SER A 283 3.57 12.02 -22.35
N ARG A 284 3.49 10.93 -21.60
CA ARG A 284 3.28 10.99 -20.15
C ARG A 284 4.40 11.72 -19.45
N LEU A 285 5.63 11.45 -19.87
CA LEU A 285 6.84 12.12 -19.35
C LEU A 285 6.81 13.63 -19.63
N SER A 286 6.49 14.05 -20.87
CA SER A 286 6.43 15.50 -21.19
C SER A 286 5.31 16.19 -20.41
N ALA A 287 4.14 15.56 -20.30
CA ALA A 287 3.03 16.08 -19.52
C ALA A 287 3.37 16.18 -18.01
N PHE A 288 4.10 15.21 -17.48
CA PHE A 288 4.58 15.26 -16.10
C PHE A 288 5.53 16.43 -15.87
N ILE A 289 6.52 16.60 -16.73
CA ILE A 289 7.53 17.67 -16.59
C ILE A 289 6.90 19.05 -16.76
N GLU A 290 6.01 19.22 -17.74
CA GLU A 290 5.45 20.52 -18.09
C GLU A 290 4.26 20.93 -17.24
N GLU A 291 3.43 19.96 -16.79
CA GLU A 291 2.13 20.26 -16.19
C GLU A 291 2.01 19.86 -14.70
N GLU A 292 2.85 18.91 -14.17
CA GLU A 292 2.58 18.30 -12.87
C GLU A 292 3.74 18.35 -11.88
N LYS A 293 4.98 18.24 -12.34
CA LYS A 293 6.16 18.10 -11.48
C LYS A 293 6.30 19.24 -10.43
N ASP A 294 6.10 20.48 -10.86
CA ASP A 294 6.27 21.66 -10.00
C ASP A 294 5.16 21.83 -8.95
N PHE A 295 4.07 21.05 -9.07
CA PHE A 295 2.95 21.04 -8.11
C PHE A 295 3.08 19.97 -7.03
N LEU A 296 4.06 19.08 -7.14
CA LEU A 296 4.35 18.12 -6.09
C LEU A 296 4.94 18.83 -4.87
N MET A 297 4.59 18.35 -3.69
CA MET A 297 5.23 18.79 -2.45
C MET A 297 6.67 18.27 -2.41
N PRO A 298 7.60 19.00 -1.77
CA PRO A 298 8.98 18.54 -1.64
C PRO A 298 9.07 17.25 -0.85
N LEU A 299 10.05 16.41 -1.18
CA LEU A 299 10.39 15.25 -0.37
C LEU A 299 10.90 15.68 1.01
N PRO A 300 10.62 14.92 2.08
CA PRO A 300 11.24 15.15 3.38
C PRO A 300 12.77 14.97 3.31
N ALA A 301 13.49 15.54 4.27
CA ALA A 301 14.97 15.51 4.32
C ALA A 301 15.54 14.09 4.39
N SER A 302 14.78 13.14 4.93
CA SER A 302 15.13 11.72 4.96
C SER A 302 13.93 10.89 4.55
N PRO A 303 14.12 9.73 3.88
CA PRO A 303 13.03 8.82 3.60
C PRO A 303 12.44 8.26 4.90
N TYR A 304 11.17 7.86 4.85
CA TYR A 304 10.52 7.21 5.98
C TYR A 304 11.19 5.86 6.27
N GLU A 305 11.55 5.64 7.54
CA GLU A 305 12.09 4.37 8.00
C GLU A 305 10.94 3.44 8.40
N THR A 306 10.77 2.37 7.65
CA THR A 306 9.70 1.39 7.88
C THR A 306 9.80 0.79 9.28
N ALA A 307 8.70 0.83 10.02
CA ALA A 307 8.64 0.33 11.39
C ALA A 307 7.59 -0.78 11.55
N VAL A 308 7.91 -1.75 12.40
CA VAL A 308 6.98 -2.79 12.84
C VAL A 308 6.51 -2.47 14.25
N TRP A 309 5.19 -2.42 14.43
CA TRP A 309 4.59 -2.20 15.73
C TRP A 309 4.25 -3.52 16.41
N SER A 310 4.62 -3.65 17.66
CA SER A 310 4.30 -4.76 18.54
C SER A 310 3.95 -4.27 19.94
N THR A 311 3.47 -5.15 20.81
CA THR A 311 3.18 -4.81 22.21
C THR A 311 3.85 -5.80 23.13
N ALA A 312 4.34 -5.33 24.28
CA ALA A 312 4.85 -6.19 25.35
C ALA A 312 4.39 -5.68 26.72
N THR A 313 4.46 -6.56 27.73
CA THR A 313 4.30 -6.18 29.12
C THR A 313 5.66 -6.12 29.77
N ILE A 314 5.97 -5.00 30.46
CA ILE A 314 7.25 -4.81 31.12
C ILE A 314 7.35 -5.78 32.30
N GLN A 315 8.41 -6.58 32.30
CA GLN A 315 8.69 -7.59 33.31
C GLN A 315 9.16 -6.97 34.65
N PRO A 316 9.14 -7.72 35.77
CA PRO A 316 9.63 -7.22 37.07
C PRO A 316 11.11 -6.79 37.08
N ASP A 317 11.90 -7.27 36.14
CA ASP A 317 13.29 -6.88 35.91
C ASP A 317 13.42 -5.63 34.99
N TYR A 318 12.32 -4.87 34.82
CA TYR A 318 12.20 -3.68 33.93
C TYR A 318 12.67 -3.91 32.50
N LEU A 319 12.59 -5.15 32.02
CA LEU A 319 12.93 -5.53 30.65
C LEU A 319 11.68 -5.84 29.82
N ILE A 320 11.82 -5.61 28.53
CA ILE A 320 10.92 -6.14 27.48
C ILE A 320 11.74 -6.98 26.52
N THR A 321 11.10 -7.95 25.90
CA THR A 321 11.71 -8.80 24.86
C THR A 321 11.22 -8.37 23.48
N VAL A 322 12.16 -8.12 22.57
CA VAL A 322 11.89 -7.82 21.16
C VAL A 322 12.77 -8.74 20.30
N GLY A 323 12.13 -9.69 19.61
CA GLY A 323 12.86 -10.81 18.99
C GLY A 323 13.64 -11.61 20.03
N ASP A 324 14.94 -11.79 19.81
CA ASP A 324 15.83 -12.53 20.71
C ASP A 324 16.57 -11.63 21.73
N CYS A 325 16.30 -10.32 21.72
CA CYS A 325 16.99 -9.37 22.54
C CYS A 325 16.09 -8.78 23.63
N ARG A 326 16.67 -8.43 24.78
CA ARG A 326 15.97 -7.79 25.88
C ARG A 326 16.45 -6.35 26.06
N TYR A 327 15.53 -5.43 26.32
CA TYR A 327 15.78 -3.99 26.43
C TYR A 327 15.17 -3.42 27.68
N SER A 328 15.91 -2.57 28.38
CA SER A 328 15.42 -1.94 29.61
C SER A 328 14.43 -0.81 29.33
N VAL A 329 13.48 -0.67 30.24
CA VAL A 329 12.47 0.40 30.24
C VAL A 329 12.45 1.01 31.65
N PRO A 330 12.11 2.30 31.84
CA PRO A 330 12.05 2.88 33.17
C PRO A 330 11.21 2.03 34.12
N TYR A 331 11.75 1.73 35.28
CA TYR A 331 11.19 0.78 36.26
C TYR A 331 9.79 1.18 36.76
N GLU A 332 9.44 2.47 36.69
CA GLU A 332 8.11 2.99 37.08
C GLU A 332 6.98 2.40 36.24
N PHE A 333 7.30 1.85 35.06
CA PHE A 333 6.33 1.24 34.15
C PHE A 333 6.24 -0.30 34.27
N ILE A 334 6.87 -0.91 35.27
CA ILE A 334 6.80 -2.35 35.51
C ILE A 334 5.31 -2.80 35.57
N GLY A 335 5.00 -3.90 34.87
CA GLY A 335 3.66 -4.47 34.77
C GLY A 335 2.73 -3.73 33.81
N LYS A 336 3.14 -2.62 33.22
CA LYS A 336 2.36 -1.91 32.20
C LYS A 336 2.54 -2.56 30.83
N LYS A 337 1.50 -2.52 30.03
CA LYS A 337 1.55 -2.88 28.61
C LYS A 337 2.00 -1.66 27.80
N VAL A 338 3.00 -1.84 26.97
CA VAL A 338 3.62 -0.80 26.14
C VAL A 338 3.57 -1.14 24.67
N ASP A 339 3.54 -0.13 23.83
CA ASP A 339 3.70 -0.25 22.39
C ASP A 339 5.17 -0.12 22.03
N ILE A 340 5.63 -0.96 21.11
CA ILE A 340 7.02 -1.01 20.67
C ILE A 340 7.05 -0.75 19.18
N ARG A 341 7.79 0.28 18.78
CA ARG A 341 8.11 0.61 17.40
C ARG A 341 9.52 0.10 17.09
N THR A 342 9.62 -0.87 16.20
CA THR A 342 10.91 -1.47 15.81
C THR A 342 11.20 -1.07 14.37
N THR A 343 12.31 -0.36 14.16
CA THR A 343 12.87 -0.05 12.84
C THR A 343 14.04 -0.98 12.53
N GLU A 344 14.76 -0.74 11.45
CA GLU A 344 15.98 -1.48 11.14
C GLU A 344 17.07 -1.24 12.19
N ASN A 345 17.21 -0.01 12.68
CA ASN A 345 18.32 0.42 13.52
C ASN A 345 17.92 0.74 14.97
N SER A 346 16.63 0.95 15.26
CA SER A 346 16.16 1.43 16.54
C SER A 346 14.96 0.67 17.09
N ILE A 347 14.81 0.72 18.41
CA ILE A 347 13.65 0.25 19.15
C ILE A 347 13.17 1.39 20.02
N GLU A 348 11.95 1.83 19.81
CA GLU A 348 11.32 2.88 20.59
C GLU A 348 10.12 2.30 21.34
N ILE A 349 10.02 2.63 22.62
CA ILE A 349 8.99 2.11 23.52
C ILE A 349 8.08 3.26 23.92
N PHE A 350 6.77 3.05 23.78
CA PHE A 350 5.73 4.05 24.03
C PHE A 350 4.73 3.56 25.07
N TYR A 351 4.36 4.45 25.98
CA TYR A 351 3.24 4.26 26.90
C TYR A 351 2.26 5.40 26.73
N HIS A 352 0.98 5.09 26.41
CA HIS A 352 -0.04 6.08 26.08
C HIS A 352 0.43 7.12 25.05
N ASN A 353 1.06 6.67 23.96
CA ASN A 353 1.64 7.48 22.87
C ASN A 353 2.82 8.39 23.28
N HIS A 354 3.31 8.32 24.51
CA HIS A 354 4.53 9.01 24.93
C HIS A 354 5.72 8.04 24.86
N ARG A 355 6.79 8.46 24.18
CA ARG A 355 8.04 7.69 24.12
C ARG A 355 8.71 7.70 25.47
N ILE A 356 8.82 6.53 26.11
CA ILE A 356 9.43 6.34 27.44
C ILE A 356 10.84 5.78 27.38
N ALA A 357 11.23 5.12 26.29
CA ALA A 357 12.59 4.63 26.08
C ALA A 357 12.93 4.52 24.58
N SER A 358 14.22 4.59 24.28
CA SER A 358 14.75 4.38 22.94
C SER A 358 16.11 3.65 23.03
N HIS A 359 16.30 2.64 22.18
CA HIS A 359 17.51 1.83 22.13
C HIS A 359 17.98 1.64 20.69
N VAL A 360 19.29 1.49 20.52
CA VAL A 360 19.84 0.96 19.26
C VAL A 360 19.48 -0.52 19.18
N ARG A 361 18.91 -0.94 18.06
CA ARG A 361 18.54 -2.33 17.83
C ARG A 361 19.79 -3.20 17.74
N LYS A 362 19.83 -4.27 18.52
CA LYS A 362 20.86 -5.32 18.42
C LYS A 362 20.25 -6.57 17.80
N MET A 363 21.04 -7.25 16.99
CA MET A 363 20.71 -8.56 16.45
C MET A 363 21.40 -9.64 17.30
N HIS A 364 20.61 -10.61 17.78
CA HIS A 364 21.10 -11.81 18.50
C HIS A 364 22.03 -11.49 19.70
N SER A 365 21.56 -10.67 20.63
CA SER A 365 22.30 -10.42 21.89
C SER A 365 21.72 -11.27 23.02
N ALA A 366 22.52 -12.16 23.59
CA ALA A 366 22.15 -12.88 24.81
C ALA A 366 22.07 -11.97 26.04
N GLU A 367 22.85 -10.90 26.05
CA GLU A 367 22.90 -9.94 27.15
C GLU A 367 21.83 -8.85 26.94
N PRO A 368 21.07 -8.50 28.00
CA PRO A 368 20.13 -7.39 27.94
C PRO A 368 20.82 -6.05 27.70
N VAL A 369 20.16 -5.18 26.97
CA VAL A 369 20.61 -3.80 26.74
C VAL A 369 20.01 -2.93 27.82
N TYR A 370 20.86 -2.45 28.73
CA TYR A 370 20.48 -1.59 29.85
C TYR A 370 20.81 -0.13 29.57
N ILE A 371 19.91 0.76 30.00
CA ILE A 371 20.18 2.18 30.19
C ILE A 371 20.16 2.39 31.71
N PRO A 372 21.24 2.93 32.35
CA PRO A 372 21.36 3.06 33.81
C PRO A 372 20.20 3.85 34.44
N GLU A 373 19.68 4.86 33.73
CA GLU A 373 18.58 5.71 34.17
C GLU A 373 17.24 4.96 34.26
N HIS A 374 17.12 3.80 33.63
CA HIS A 374 15.93 2.95 33.70
C HIS A 374 15.84 2.13 34.98
N MET A 375 16.95 2.05 35.74
CA MET A 375 17.03 1.24 36.94
C MET A 375 16.68 2.05 38.19
N PRO A 376 16.06 1.39 39.19
CA PRO A 376 15.99 1.96 40.53
C PRO A 376 17.37 2.31 41.08
N GLU A 377 17.49 3.35 41.89
CA GLU A 377 18.76 3.82 42.39
C GLU A 377 19.55 2.74 43.13
N ASN A 378 18.87 1.87 43.89
CA ASN A 378 19.50 0.75 44.58
C ASN A 378 20.11 -0.29 43.64
N HIS A 379 19.48 -0.54 42.46
CA HIS A 379 20.03 -1.46 41.46
C HIS A 379 21.20 -0.84 40.73
N ARG A 380 21.11 0.44 40.38
CA ARG A 380 22.20 1.18 39.74
C ARG A 380 23.47 1.20 40.63
N ARG A 381 23.30 1.53 41.89
CA ARG A 381 24.39 1.45 42.88
C ARG A 381 24.98 0.05 43.00
N PHE A 382 24.14 -0.99 42.91
CA PHE A 382 24.63 -2.38 42.96
C PHE A 382 25.50 -2.76 41.75
N LEU A 383 25.25 -2.21 40.56
CA LEU A 383 26.09 -2.43 39.38
C LEU A 383 27.43 -1.69 39.45
N GLU A 384 27.50 -0.61 40.20
CA GLU A 384 28.74 0.13 40.47
C GLU A 384 29.61 -0.61 41.49
N TYR A 385 29.05 -1.58 42.24
CA TYR A 385 29.75 -2.35 43.23
C TYR A 385 30.73 -3.33 42.57
N ASN A 386 31.99 -3.11 42.81
CA ASN A 386 33.06 -4.04 42.50
C ASN A 386 33.98 -4.15 43.72
N THR A 387 34.82 -5.20 43.74
CA THR A 387 35.77 -5.44 44.85
C THR A 387 36.65 -4.23 45.12
N GLU A 388 37.12 -3.56 44.08
CA GLU A 388 37.99 -2.38 44.18
C GLU A 388 37.26 -1.20 44.82
N SER A 389 36.05 -0.89 44.42
CA SER A 389 35.25 0.21 44.98
C SER A 389 34.94 0.01 46.46
N PHE A 390 34.68 -1.21 46.91
CA PHE A 390 34.47 -1.51 48.32
C PHE A 390 35.78 -1.39 49.13
N LEU A 391 36.90 -1.84 48.56
CA LEU A 391 38.22 -1.70 49.24
C LEU A 391 38.62 -0.24 49.36
N ASP A 392 38.43 0.57 48.35
CA ASP A 392 38.74 1.99 48.38
C ASP A 392 37.83 2.75 49.34
N TRP A 393 36.51 2.42 49.33
CA TRP A 393 35.61 2.94 50.33
C TRP A 393 36.03 2.56 51.76
N GLY A 394 36.36 1.29 52.00
CA GLY A 394 36.86 0.83 53.31
C GLY A 394 38.11 1.53 53.77
N LYS A 395 39.08 1.82 52.87
CA LYS A 395 40.27 2.62 53.13
C LYS A 395 39.91 4.03 53.60
N ASN A 396 38.95 4.66 52.95
CA ASN A 396 38.53 6.03 53.28
C ASN A 396 37.75 6.11 54.60
N MET A 397 37.11 5.02 55.03
CA MET A 397 36.38 4.97 56.31
C MET A 397 37.30 4.76 57.50
N GLY A 398 38.26 3.86 57.39
CA GLY A 398 39.24 3.55 58.48
C GLY A 398 39.83 2.16 58.33
N HIS A 399 40.84 1.91 59.15
CA HIS A 399 41.63 0.65 59.11
C HIS A 399 40.75 -0.57 59.45
N SER A 400 39.93 -0.45 60.53
CA SER A 400 39.14 -1.57 61.03
C SER A 400 38.02 -1.87 60.07
N THR A 401 37.40 -0.83 59.49
CA THR A 401 36.35 -0.98 58.44
C THR A 401 36.92 -1.67 57.20
N LEU A 402 38.15 -1.34 56.78
CA LEU A 402 38.81 -2.00 55.66
C LEU A 402 39.01 -3.51 55.91
N LEU A 403 39.42 -3.87 57.15
CA LEU A 403 39.59 -5.28 57.49
C LEU A 403 38.28 -6.08 57.44
N VAL A 404 37.18 -5.49 57.93
CA VAL A 404 35.83 -6.10 57.84
C VAL A 404 35.37 -6.21 56.41
N VAL A 405 35.58 -5.21 55.57
CA VAL A 405 35.27 -5.26 54.13
C VAL A 405 36.05 -6.37 53.44
N LYS A 406 37.38 -6.47 53.69
CA LYS A 406 38.19 -7.56 53.16
C LYS A 406 37.65 -8.93 53.59
N HIS A 407 37.30 -9.06 54.85
CA HIS A 407 36.72 -10.31 55.36
C HIS A 407 35.44 -10.67 54.58
N PHE A 408 34.48 -9.78 54.44
CA PHE A 408 33.24 -10.02 53.68
C PHE A 408 33.48 -10.36 52.21
N LEU A 409 34.45 -9.74 51.54
CA LEU A 409 34.77 -10.02 50.16
C LEU A 409 35.43 -11.39 49.96
N TYR A 410 36.33 -11.79 50.87
CA TYR A 410 37.13 -13.01 50.72
C TYR A 410 36.62 -14.21 51.54
N MET A 411 35.54 -14.05 52.33
CA MET A 411 34.93 -15.12 53.10
C MET A 411 34.21 -16.15 52.20
N HIS A 412 33.75 -15.75 51.02
CA HIS A 412 33.03 -16.58 50.07
C HIS A 412 33.92 -16.96 48.90
N LYS A 413 33.64 -18.15 48.29
CA LYS A 413 34.32 -18.58 47.05
C LYS A 413 34.08 -17.64 45.86
N VAL A 414 33.01 -16.86 45.90
CA VAL A 414 32.64 -15.87 44.89
C VAL A 414 32.48 -14.53 45.58
N GLU A 415 33.33 -13.58 45.24
CA GLU A 415 33.42 -12.24 45.87
C GLU A 415 32.08 -11.48 45.86
N GLN A 416 31.27 -11.67 44.81
CA GLN A 416 29.95 -11.04 44.66
C GLN A 416 28.97 -11.41 45.80
N GLN A 417 29.16 -12.55 46.48
CA GLN A 417 28.33 -12.92 47.63
C GLN A 417 28.58 -11.99 48.83
N GLY A 418 29.79 -11.43 48.95
CA GLY A 418 30.16 -10.45 49.97
C GLY A 418 29.63 -9.04 49.72
N TYR A 419 29.29 -8.69 48.49
CA TYR A 419 28.85 -7.34 48.12
C TYR A 419 27.64 -6.85 48.91
N LYS A 420 26.69 -7.74 49.19
CA LYS A 420 25.50 -7.40 49.98
C LYS A 420 25.84 -7.00 51.40
N SER A 421 26.81 -7.69 52.01
CA SER A 421 27.33 -7.39 53.35
C SER A 421 28.08 -6.05 53.34
N CYS A 422 28.95 -5.79 52.35
CA CYS A 422 29.64 -4.55 52.18
C CYS A 422 28.68 -3.38 51.97
N ALA A 423 27.66 -3.55 51.12
CA ALA A 423 26.63 -2.52 50.89
C ALA A 423 25.80 -2.23 52.15
N SER A 424 25.56 -3.25 53.00
CA SER A 424 24.89 -3.04 54.29
C SER A 424 25.77 -2.25 55.23
N LEU A 425 27.08 -2.49 55.21
CA LEU A 425 28.05 -1.72 55.99
C LEU A 425 28.08 -0.24 55.53
N MET A 426 28.02 0.03 54.23
CA MET A 426 27.92 1.39 53.70
C MET A 426 26.66 2.11 54.19
N LYS A 427 25.52 1.46 54.19
CA LYS A 427 24.28 2.03 54.74
C LYS A 427 24.37 2.34 56.25
N LEU A 428 25.12 1.54 57.00
CA LEU A 428 25.40 1.86 58.43
C LEU A 428 26.29 3.09 58.57
N ALA A 429 27.28 3.27 57.70
CA ALA A 429 28.11 4.47 57.66
C ALA A 429 27.26 5.72 57.41
N ASP A 430 26.37 5.67 56.38
CA ASP A 430 25.46 6.77 56.02
C ASP A 430 24.53 7.13 57.19
N ARG A 431 24.06 6.12 57.93
CA ARG A 431 23.09 6.32 59.02
C ARG A 431 23.75 6.80 60.32
N TYR A 432 24.92 6.30 60.66
CA TYR A 432 25.52 6.50 61.98
C TYR A 432 26.82 7.31 61.99
N GLY A 433 27.32 7.61 60.81
CA GLY A 433 28.57 8.35 60.63
C GLY A 433 29.83 7.45 60.62
N THR A 434 30.89 7.95 60.02
CA THR A 434 32.15 7.21 59.76
C THR A 434 32.89 6.80 61.05
N GLU A 435 33.04 7.71 62.01
CA GLU A 435 33.75 7.46 63.29
C GLU A 435 33.09 6.36 64.13
N ARG A 436 31.73 6.38 64.16
CA ARG A 436 30.97 5.40 64.92
C ARG A 436 31.01 4.01 64.28
N LEU A 437 31.03 3.95 62.94
CA LEU A 437 31.21 2.70 62.20
C LEU A 437 32.59 2.12 62.43
N GLU A 438 33.67 2.92 62.31
CA GLU A 438 35.05 2.48 62.51
C GLU A 438 35.22 1.91 63.91
N ASN A 439 34.72 2.59 64.96
CA ASN A 439 34.74 2.12 66.33
C ASN A 439 33.97 0.80 66.54
N ALA A 440 32.86 0.63 65.84
CA ALA A 440 32.06 -0.60 65.85
C ALA A 440 32.82 -1.75 65.19
N CYS A 441 33.46 -1.49 64.06
CA CYS A 441 34.29 -2.47 63.36
C CYS A 441 35.49 -2.87 64.18
N ALA A 442 36.19 -1.93 64.81
CA ALA A 442 37.29 -2.20 65.72
C ALA A 442 36.89 -3.09 66.92
N LYS A 443 35.71 -2.81 67.49
CA LYS A 443 35.15 -3.61 68.56
C LYS A 443 34.75 -5.03 68.06
N ALA A 444 34.15 -5.16 66.90
CA ALA A 444 33.79 -6.47 66.31
C ALA A 444 35.04 -7.32 66.08
N LEU A 445 36.12 -6.74 65.55
CA LEU A 445 37.42 -7.43 65.33
C LEU A 445 38.10 -7.83 66.64
N SER A 446 37.85 -7.17 67.78
CA SER A 446 38.44 -7.55 69.10
C SER A 446 37.75 -8.80 69.70
N TYR A 447 36.50 -9.07 69.33
CA TYR A 447 35.75 -10.25 69.78
C TYR A 447 35.94 -11.46 68.86
N THR A 448 36.13 -11.22 67.59
CA THR A 448 36.28 -12.29 66.59
C THR A 448 37.33 -11.86 65.58
N PRO A 449 38.50 -12.52 65.53
CA PRO A 449 39.61 -12.18 64.59
C PRO A 449 39.15 -12.31 63.10
N SER A 450 38.09 -13.00 62.89
CA SER A 450 37.42 -13.15 61.60
C SER A 450 35.90 -12.90 61.81
N PRO A 451 35.46 -11.65 61.83
CA PRO A 451 34.08 -11.26 62.05
C PRO A 451 33.14 -11.65 60.94
#